data_2465bf0afc86edb1df77cb29c5264f33
#
_entry.id   2465bf0afc86edb1df77cb29c5264f33
#
_cell.length_a   1.000
_cell.length_b   1.000
_cell.length_c   1.000
_cell.angle_alpha   90.00
_cell.angle_beta   90.00
_cell.angle_gamma   90.00
#
_symmetry.space_group_name_H-M   'P 1'
#
loop_
_entity.id
_entity.type
_entity.pdbx_description
1 polymer ?
#
loop_
_entity_poly.entity_id
_entity_poly.type
_entity_poly.pdbx_seq_one_letter_code
_entity_poly.pdbx_strand_id
1 'polypeptide(L)'
;MTGEGWIRTVHPDDVETAVRGWQSAVQSGEPYENQFRLRFRSGEYRWTMVQARPERDAEGRIWRWIGTCTDIHDRIAAEAALAEKERLYRSVLEASADCIKIMCPEGRLKLMNEPGLELMDLPDFSALEGQLWWEAWPADMQRIVRAAVEDAGRGETVRFSGPCPTARGTPKWWDVIVTPIRDSSGEITGILSISRDSTVEREKSQELEWASEHDALTGLPNRRAFQKRLQAAVLRSMRHGSKVGLLIIDLDHFKHVNDTLGHAAGDALLKKFSERLKTSMRGDDFVGRIGGDEFAIVVENLRSGSDLLMIGDGAARALNAPLRMHGRALSGGASIGGAIFPDDADNAHELFKVADTALYALKAEGRGGTKLFHSYMREEAQRVASQLSLARIAVNEASVRPYYQPKVELGTNRVTGFEALLRWWHPRQGLQAPETIEEAFKDYELASKIGALMQSKVLEDVRGWLRAGVDFGRLAVNAAPAEFLRDDYAERLLERLRCYGVPPSKLEIEITEHVLMANGCRYVHRALAELKRAGVTIALDDFGTGYSSLSHLRDFPVDVVKVDKSFVQQMAGDPEIASIVTAVINLANSLNIQSVAEGVESQEQADLLFASGCSLGQGFYLGEPGPADIAIARLFTRAAA
;
A
#
# COMPACT_ATOMS: atom_id res chain seq x y z
N MET A 1 -74.56 -46.98 -43.64
CA MET A 1 -74.41 -45.84 -44.59
C MET A 1 -74.10 -46.45 -45.95
N THR A 2 -74.93 -46.26 -46.90
CA THR A 2 -74.74 -46.75 -48.25
C THR A 2 -74.30 -45.57 -49.15
N GLY A 3 -73.27 -45.79 -49.98
CA GLY A 3 -72.71 -44.79 -50.90
C GLY A 3 -71.67 -43.85 -50.21
N GLU A 4 -71.32 -42.71 -50.84
CA GLU A 4 -70.26 -41.75 -50.44
C GLU A 4 -70.65 -40.88 -49.22
N GLY A 5 -71.80 -41.08 -48.60
CA GLY A 5 -72.28 -40.25 -47.47
C GLY A 5 -71.41 -40.23 -46.24
N TRP A 6 -70.61 -41.25 -46.02
CA TRP A 6 -69.68 -41.36 -44.91
C TRP A 6 -68.50 -40.36 -44.97
N ILE A 7 -68.07 -39.94 -46.17
CA ILE A 7 -67.01 -38.99 -46.45
C ILE A 7 -67.27 -37.67 -45.71
N ARG A 8 -68.52 -37.23 -45.63
CA ARG A 8 -68.94 -36.01 -44.95
C ARG A 8 -68.76 -36.02 -43.43
N THR A 9 -68.60 -37.21 -42.90
CA THR A 9 -68.35 -37.40 -41.44
C THR A 9 -66.89 -37.48 -41.12
N VAL A 10 -66.01 -37.65 -42.12
CA VAL A 10 -64.56 -37.67 -41.94
C VAL A 10 -64.03 -36.24 -41.77
N HIS A 11 -63.01 -36.06 -40.90
CA HIS A 11 -62.33 -34.78 -40.76
C HIS A 11 -61.73 -34.36 -42.10
N PRO A 12 -61.83 -33.08 -42.51
CA PRO A 12 -61.36 -32.61 -43.84
C PRO A 12 -59.95 -33.05 -44.18
N ASP A 13 -58.99 -32.98 -43.23
CA ASP A 13 -57.59 -33.39 -43.44
C ASP A 13 -57.39 -34.88 -43.67
N ASP A 14 -58.32 -35.70 -43.19
CA ASP A 14 -58.22 -37.18 -43.26
C ASP A 14 -58.97 -37.79 -44.44
N VAL A 15 -59.81 -36.99 -45.17
CA VAL A 15 -60.67 -37.43 -46.23
C VAL A 15 -59.90 -38.12 -47.37
N GLU A 16 -58.82 -37.51 -47.84
CA GLU A 16 -58.07 -38.04 -48.96
C GLU A 16 -57.48 -39.41 -48.65
N THR A 17 -56.85 -39.53 -47.43
CA THR A 17 -56.24 -40.78 -46.97
C THR A 17 -57.29 -41.89 -46.74
N ALA A 18 -58.43 -41.55 -46.15
CA ALA A 18 -59.50 -42.48 -45.89
C ALA A 18 -60.14 -42.99 -47.16
N VAL A 19 -60.42 -42.10 -48.17
CA VAL A 19 -61.00 -42.42 -49.46
C VAL A 19 -60.03 -43.27 -50.31
N ARG A 20 -58.74 -42.92 -50.34
CA ARG A 20 -57.74 -43.68 -51.12
C ARG A 20 -57.58 -45.09 -50.53
N GLY A 21 -57.48 -45.22 -49.21
CA GLY A 21 -57.42 -46.52 -48.56
C GLY A 21 -58.67 -47.38 -48.81
N TRP A 22 -59.88 -46.80 -48.74
CA TRP A 22 -61.14 -47.47 -49.04
C TRP A 22 -61.21 -47.92 -50.52
N GLN A 23 -60.87 -47.07 -51.47
CA GLN A 23 -60.83 -47.42 -52.86
C GLN A 23 -59.89 -48.56 -53.19
N SER A 24 -58.68 -48.55 -52.55
CA SER A 24 -57.75 -49.62 -52.73
C SER A 24 -58.28 -50.96 -52.15
N ALA A 25 -58.93 -50.95 -51.00
CA ALA A 25 -59.55 -52.13 -50.42
C ALA A 25 -60.70 -52.68 -51.30
N VAL A 26 -61.54 -51.78 -51.87
CA VAL A 26 -62.62 -52.18 -52.78
C VAL A 26 -62.08 -52.80 -54.08
N GLN A 27 -60.95 -52.27 -54.60
CA GLN A 27 -60.34 -52.80 -55.84
C GLN A 27 -59.64 -54.16 -55.60
N SER A 28 -58.95 -54.29 -54.50
CA SER A 28 -58.17 -55.54 -54.14
C SER A 28 -59.07 -56.64 -53.60
N GLY A 29 -60.19 -56.25 -53.01
CA GLY A 29 -61.00 -57.17 -52.22
C GLY A 29 -60.44 -57.64 -50.91
N GLU A 30 -59.42 -56.99 -50.37
CA GLU A 30 -58.78 -57.20 -49.09
C GLU A 30 -59.49 -56.43 -47.98
N PRO A 31 -59.39 -56.87 -46.72
CA PRO A 31 -59.96 -56.19 -45.58
C PRO A 31 -59.44 -54.76 -45.51
N TYR A 32 -60.31 -53.81 -45.16
CA TYR A 32 -60.01 -52.43 -44.93
C TYR A 32 -59.77 -52.19 -43.43
N GLU A 33 -58.67 -51.59 -43.10
CA GLU A 33 -58.39 -51.11 -41.76
C GLU A 33 -57.71 -49.74 -41.86
N ASN A 34 -58.26 -48.75 -41.15
CA ASN A 34 -57.71 -47.39 -41.15
C ASN A 34 -58.14 -46.66 -39.88
N GLN A 35 -57.35 -45.65 -39.51
CA GLN A 35 -57.65 -44.76 -38.38
C GLN A 35 -57.76 -43.32 -38.91
N PHE A 36 -58.91 -42.71 -38.65
CA PHE A 36 -59.15 -41.33 -38.99
C PHE A 36 -60.23 -40.69 -38.11
N ARG A 37 -60.31 -39.38 -38.11
CA ARG A 37 -61.26 -38.63 -37.29
C ARG A 37 -62.63 -38.66 -37.91
N LEU A 38 -63.63 -39.17 -37.18
CA LEU A 38 -65.05 -39.12 -37.53
C LEU A 38 -65.79 -38.12 -36.68
N ARG A 39 -66.70 -37.34 -37.30
CA ARG A 39 -67.58 -36.42 -36.61
C ARG A 39 -68.78 -37.19 -36.00
N PHE A 40 -68.82 -37.20 -34.68
CA PHE A 40 -69.90 -37.82 -33.91
C PHE A 40 -71.17 -36.93 -33.84
N ARG A 41 -72.25 -37.41 -33.27
CA ARG A 41 -73.49 -36.65 -33.09
C ARG A 41 -73.36 -35.39 -32.24
N SER A 42 -72.35 -35.36 -31.34
CA SER A 42 -72.00 -34.18 -30.56
C SER A 42 -71.44 -33.01 -31.39
N GLY A 43 -71.04 -33.26 -32.64
CA GLY A 43 -70.33 -32.32 -33.48
C GLY A 43 -68.82 -32.42 -33.40
N GLU A 44 -68.26 -33.13 -32.45
CA GLU A 44 -66.83 -33.32 -32.22
C GLU A 44 -66.24 -34.35 -33.18
N TYR A 45 -64.99 -34.13 -33.61
CA TYR A 45 -64.20 -35.14 -34.32
C TYR A 45 -63.42 -36.01 -33.34
N ARG A 46 -63.73 -37.33 -33.41
CA ARG A 46 -63.04 -38.32 -32.58
C ARG A 46 -62.32 -39.35 -33.43
N TRP A 47 -61.10 -39.72 -33.01
CA TRP A 47 -60.34 -40.77 -33.67
C TRP A 47 -61.08 -42.07 -33.62
N THR A 48 -61.26 -42.69 -34.75
CA THR A 48 -62.04 -43.93 -34.90
C THR A 48 -61.24 -44.93 -35.72
N MET A 49 -61.11 -46.12 -35.21
CA MET A 49 -60.61 -47.29 -35.94
C MET A 49 -61.75 -47.84 -36.76
N VAL A 50 -61.61 -47.82 -38.06
CA VAL A 50 -62.58 -48.35 -39.02
C VAL A 50 -62.02 -49.61 -39.65
N GLN A 51 -62.70 -50.72 -39.40
CA GLN A 51 -62.36 -52.02 -39.96
C GLN A 51 -63.53 -52.49 -40.79
N ALA A 52 -63.31 -52.97 -42.06
CA ALA A 52 -64.35 -53.53 -42.89
C ALA A 52 -63.81 -54.74 -43.64
N ARG A 53 -64.68 -55.72 -43.78
CA ARG A 53 -64.37 -56.93 -44.50
C ARG A 53 -65.42 -57.14 -45.64
N PRO A 54 -64.97 -57.62 -46.79
CA PRO A 54 -65.90 -57.98 -47.86
C PRO A 54 -66.59 -59.32 -47.56
N GLU A 55 -67.92 -59.35 -47.75
CA GLU A 55 -68.69 -60.61 -47.84
C GLU A 55 -68.86 -60.98 -49.32
N ARG A 56 -68.61 -62.22 -49.60
CA ARG A 56 -68.67 -62.81 -50.96
C ARG A 56 -69.88 -63.68 -51.17
N ASP A 57 -70.46 -63.66 -52.35
CA ASP A 57 -71.55 -64.56 -52.80
C ASP A 57 -70.98 -65.99 -53.07
N ALA A 58 -71.90 -66.91 -53.47
CA ALA A 58 -71.52 -68.31 -53.77
C ALA A 58 -70.61 -68.43 -55.02
N GLU A 59 -70.55 -67.43 -55.85
CA GLU A 59 -69.70 -67.28 -57.04
C GLU A 59 -68.39 -66.49 -56.76
N GLY A 60 -68.07 -66.14 -55.43
CA GLY A 60 -66.88 -65.46 -55.01
C GLY A 60 -66.86 -63.94 -55.24
N ARG A 61 -67.92 -63.32 -55.71
CA ARG A 61 -68.03 -61.90 -55.95
C ARG A 61 -68.39 -61.13 -54.68
N ILE A 62 -67.78 -59.97 -54.43
CA ILE A 62 -68.10 -59.13 -53.26
C ILE A 62 -69.47 -58.57 -53.45
N TRP A 63 -70.42 -58.91 -52.59
CA TRP A 63 -71.77 -58.36 -52.66
C TRP A 63 -72.05 -57.28 -51.63
N ARG A 64 -71.32 -57.27 -50.53
CA ARG A 64 -71.32 -56.17 -49.54
C ARG A 64 -70.07 -56.14 -48.69
N TRP A 65 -69.84 -55.02 -47.99
CA TRP A 65 -68.83 -54.80 -46.97
C TRP A 65 -69.52 -54.67 -45.63
N ILE A 66 -68.98 -55.31 -44.63
CA ILE A 66 -69.40 -55.16 -43.24
C ILE A 66 -68.23 -54.69 -42.45
N GLY A 67 -68.44 -53.59 -41.69
CA GLY A 67 -67.38 -53.01 -40.89
C GLY A 67 -67.85 -52.52 -39.54
N THR A 68 -66.89 -52.30 -38.68
CA THR A 68 -67.05 -51.72 -37.34
C THR A 68 -66.27 -50.42 -37.26
N CYS A 69 -66.81 -49.49 -36.50
CA CYS A 69 -66.16 -48.23 -36.12
C CYS A 69 -65.97 -48.25 -34.62
N THR A 70 -64.72 -48.33 -34.14
CA THR A 70 -64.36 -48.32 -32.74
C THR A 70 -63.78 -46.98 -32.39
N ASP A 71 -64.36 -46.30 -31.40
CA ASP A 71 -63.81 -45.05 -30.85
C ASP A 71 -62.50 -45.37 -30.11
N ILE A 72 -61.43 -44.74 -30.58
CA ILE A 72 -60.07 -44.86 -30.01
C ILE A 72 -59.50 -43.53 -29.56
N HIS A 73 -60.33 -42.46 -29.49
CA HIS A 73 -59.91 -41.10 -29.22
C HIS A 73 -59.23 -40.99 -27.86
N ASP A 74 -59.85 -41.56 -26.82
CA ASP A 74 -59.34 -41.45 -25.43
C ASP A 74 -58.01 -42.18 -25.26
N ARG A 75 -57.79 -43.31 -25.99
CA ARG A 75 -56.52 -44.00 -26.04
C ARG A 75 -55.42 -43.16 -26.69
N ILE A 76 -55.69 -42.58 -27.88
CA ILE A 76 -54.72 -41.74 -28.60
C ILE A 76 -54.41 -40.48 -27.77
N ALA A 77 -55.41 -39.86 -27.16
CA ALA A 77 -55.22 -38.68 -26.31
C ALA A 77 -54.35 -39.00 -25.08
N ALA A 78 -54.56 -40.16 -24.43
CA ALA A 78 -53.75 -40.60 -23.31
C ALA A 78 -52.28 -40.90 -23.71
N GLU A 79 -52.08 -41.58 -24.86
CA GLU A 79 -50.74 -41.82 -25.40
C GLU A 79 -50.01 -40.53 -25.74
N ALA A 80 -50.70 -39.56 -26.39
CA ALA A 80 -50.16 -38.26 -26.73
C ALA A 80 -49.80 -37.45 -25.47
N ALA A 81 -50.70 -37.44 -24.45
CA ALA A 81 -50.45 -36.74 -23.17
C ALA A 81 -49.27 -37.35 -22.41
N LEU A 82 -49.11 -38.67 -22.46
CA LEU A 82 -47.96 -39.34 -21.84
C LEU A 82 -46.64 -38.94 -22.56
N ALA A 83 -46.65 -39.02 -23.89
CA ALA A 83 -45.49 -38.66 -24.70
C ALA A 83 -45.10 -37.17 -24.51
N GLU A 84 -46.08 -36.27 -24.37
CA GLU A 84 -45.83 -34.85 -24.06
C GLU A 84 -45.22 -34.65 -22.68
N LYS A 85 -45.73 -35.37 -21.64
CA LYS A 85 -45.15 -35.33 -20.29
C LYS A 85 -43.72 -35.86 -20.29
N GLU A 86 -43.47 -36.99 -20.96
CA GLU A 86 -42.11 -37.55 -21.02
C GLU A 86 -41.14 -36.58 -21.72
N ARG A 87 -41.58 -35.92 -22.79
CA ARG A 87 -40.79 -34.92 -23.50
C ARG A 87 -40.48 -33.72 -22.58
N LEU A 88 -41.48 -33.23 -21.85
CA LEU A 88 -41.34 -32.13 -20.91
C LEU A 88 -40.35 -32.51 -19.79
N TYR A 89 -40.50 -33.68 -19.18
CA TYR A 89 -39.57 -34.12 -18.13
C TYR A 89 -38.14 -34.24 -18.64
N ARG A 90 -37.94 -34.80 -19.83
CA ARG A 90 -36.61 -34.87 -20.46
C ARG A 90 -36.03 -33.49 -20.69
N SER A 91 -36.81 -32.57 -21.26
CA SER A 91 -36.36 -31.20 -21.49
C SER A 91 -35.98 -30.48 -20.21
N VAL A 92 -36.68 -30.69 -19.09
CA VAL A 92 -36.32 -30.11 -17.77
C VAL A 92 -35.00 -30.68 -17.25
N LEU A 93 -34.77 -31.99 -17.39
CA LEU A 93 -33.52 -32.61 -16.96
C LEU A 93 -32.32 -32.16 -17.80
N GLU A 94 -32.51 -31.98 -19.11
CA GLU A 94 -31.47 -31.58 -20.06
C GLU A 94 -31.18 -30.07 -19.99
N ALA A 95 -32.16 -29.23 -19.59
CA ALA A 95 -31.97 -27.80 -19.41
C ALA A 95 -31.22 -27.44 -18.10
N SER A 96 -31.06 -28.39 -17.18
CA SER A 96 -30.34 -28.17 -15.93
C SER A 96 -28.83 -28.16 -16.17
N ALA A 97 -28.14 -27.13 -15.70
CA ALA A 97 -26.68 -27.10 -15.69
C ALA A 97 -26.04 -28.02 -14.64
N ASP A 98 -26.83 -28.57 -13.71
CA ASP A 98 -26.36 -29.44 -12.64
C ASP A 98 -26.35 -30.91 -13.11
N CYS A 99 -25.46 -31.73 -12.57
CA CYS A 99 -25.43 -33.16 -12.78
C CYS A 99 -26.56 -33.84 -11.98
N ILE A 100 -27.61 -34.27 -12.68
CA ILE A 100 -28.77 -34.96 -12.08
C ILE A 100 -28.65 -36.47 -12.25
N LYS A 101 -28.80 -37.19 -11.15
CA LYS A 101 -28.77 -38.65 -11.12
C LYS A 101 -30.02 -39.18 -10.47
N ILE A 102 -30.57 -40.24 -11.05
CA ILE A 102 -31.64 -41.06 -10.45
C ILE A 102 -31.09 -42.46 -10.15
N MET A 103 -31.37 -42.93 -8.96
CA MET A 103 -30.94 -44.27 -8.51
C MET A 103 -32.10 -45.01 -7.84
N CYS A 104 -31.99 -46.33 -7.73
CA CYS A 104 -32.91 -47.11 -6.91
C CYS A 104 -32.70 -46.81 -5.40
N PRO A 105 -33.60 -47.21 -4.49
CA PRO A 105 -33.43 -47.00 -3.05
C PRO A 105 -32.14 -47.59 -2.48
N GLU A 106 -31.57 -48.62 -3.12
CA GLU A 106 -30.30 -49.25 -2.76
C GLU A 106 -29.08 -48.52 -3.29
N GLY A 107 -29.24 -47.35 -3.97
CA GLY A 107 -28.18 -46.50 -4.45
C GLY A 107 -27.55 -46.91 -5.79
N ARG A 108 -28.20 -47.79 -6.55
CA ARG A 108 -27.73 -48.14 -7.90
C ARG A 108 -28.23 -47.13 -8.92
N LEU A 109 -27.32 -46.62 -9.72
CA LEU A 109 -27.59 -45.61 -10.74
C LEU A 109 -28.50 -46.16 -11.84
N LYS A 110 -29.55 -45.42 -12.16
CA LYS A 110 -30.52 -45.70 -13.23
C LYS A 110 -30.50 -44.70 -14.38
N LEU A 111 -30.14 -43.46 -14.07
CA LEU A 111 -30.11 -42.37 -15.04
C LEU A 111 -29.14 -41.30 -14.61
N MET A 112 -28.50 -40.66 -15.59
CA MET A 112 -27.80 -39.38 -15.48
C MET A 112 -28.21 -38.53 -16.66
N ASN A 113 -28.47 -37.22 -16.43
CA ASN A 113 -28.78 -36.29 -17.50
C ASN A 113 -27.54 -35.98 -18.38
N GLU A 114 -27.76 -35.48 -19.58
CA GLU A 114 -26.68 -35.21 -20.53
C GLU A 114 -25.64 -34.17 -19.99
N PRO A 115 -26.03 -33.05 -19.38
CA PRO A 115 -25.07 -32.16 -18.72
C PRO A 115 -24.25 -32.86 -17.60
N GLY A 116 -24.82 -33.79 -16.92
CA GLY A 116 -24.11 -34.61 -15.90
C GLY A 116 -23.02 -35.47 -16.51
N LEU A 117 -23.27 -36.07 -17.69
CA LEU A 117 -22.26 -36.83 -18.43
C LEU A 117 -21.11 -35.93 -18.88
N GLU A 118 -21.43 -34.77 -19.45
CA GLU A 118 -20.42 -33.77 -19.84
C GLU A 118 -19.58 -33.30 -18.64
N LEU A 119 -20.22 -32.92 -17.54
CA LEU A 119 -19.54 -32.45 -16.33
C LEU A 119 -18.62 -33.52 -15.72
N MET A 120 -18.92 -34.80 -15.91
CA MET A 120 -18.13 -35.92 -15.41
C MET A 120 -17.14 -36.49 -16.44
N ASP A 121 -17.03 -35.88 -17.63
CA ASP A 121 -16.20 -36.36 -18.76
C ASP A 121 -16.55 -37.79 -19.20
N LEU A 122 -17.84 -38.18 -19.19
CA LEU A 122 -18.32 -39.49 -19.57
C LEU A 122 -18.90 -39.44 -21.00
N PRO A 123 -18.58 -40.40 -21.87
CA PRO A 123 -19.12 -40.45 -23.24
C PRO A 123 -20.61 -40.86 -23.27
N ASP A 124 -21.03 -41.69 -22.35
CA ASP A 124 -22.40 -42.15 -22.16
C ASP A 124 -22.60 -42.70 -20.74
N PHE A 125 -23.85 -43.08 -20.42
CA PHE A 125 -24.21 -43.57 -19.09
C PHE A 125 -23.95 -45.08 -18.88
N SER A 126 -23.72 -45.86 -19.94
CA SER A 126 -23.68 -47.33 -19.91
C SER A 126 -22.65 -47.90 -18.92
N ALA A 127 -21.51 -47.21 -18.76
CA ALA A 127 -20.46 -47.61 -17.84
C ALA A 127 -20.85 -47.49 -16.36
N LEU A 128 -21.82 -46.64 -16.03
CA LEU A 128 -22.26 -46.39 -14.65
C LEU A 128 -23.62 -47.04 -14.33
N GLU A 129 -24.34 -47.53 -15.31
CA GLU A 129 -25.66 -48.12 -15.13
C GLU A 129 -25.61 -49.32 -14.16
N GLY A 130 -26.44 -49.33 -13.15
CA GLY A 130 -26.51 -50.35 -12.14
C GLY A 130 -25.37 -50.37 -11.11
N GLN A 131 -24.33 -49.54 -11.25
CA GLN A 131 -23.28 -49.42 -10.25
C GLN A 131 -23.78 -48.69 -9.00
N LEU A 132 -23.15 -48.94 -7.87
CA LEU A 132 -23.43 -48.24 -6.63
C LEU A 132 -22.79 -46.86 -6.68
N TRP A 133 -23.59 -45.80 -6.52
CA TRP A 133 -23.14 -44.43 -6.71
C TRP A 133 -21.94 -44.01 -5.84
N TRP A 134 -21.86 -44.52 -4.59
CA TRP A 134 -20.74 -44.19 -3.70
C TRP A 134 -19.41 -44.82 -4.14
N GLU A 135 -19.42 -45.87 -4.97
CA GLU A 135 -18.18 -46.47 -5.48
C GLU A 135 -17.47 -45.56 -6.51
N ALA A 136 -18.22 -44.64 -7.14
CA ALA A 136 -17.67 -43.64 -8.04
C ALA A 136 -16.96 -42.49 -7.31
N TRP A 137 -17.04 -42.43 -5.98
CA TRP A 137 -16.42 -41.41 -5.16
C TRP A 137 -15.07 -41.86 -4.58
N PRO A 138 -14.14 -40.91 -4.26
CA PRO A 138 -12.91 -41.23 -3.55
C PRO A 138 -13.17 -41.93 -2.21
N ALA A 139 -12.24 -42.76 -1.78
CA ALA A 139 -12.41 -43.67 -0.62
C ALA A 139 -12.79 -42.94 0.69
N ASP A 140 -12.28 -41.73 0.90
CA ASP A 140 -12.59 -40.87 2.04
C ASP A 140 -14.03 -40.34 2.02
N MET A 141 -14.62 -40.18 0.83
CA MET A 141 -15.98 -39.66 0.64
C MET A 141 -17.03 -40.78 0.61
N GLN A 142 -16.67 -42.02 0.26
CA GLN A 142 -17.62 -43.13 0.08
C GLN A 142 -18.55 -43.33 1.25
N ARG A 143 -18.04 -43.25 2.49
CA ARG A 143 -18.85 -43.38 3.70
C ARG A 143 -19.92 -42.31 3.83
N ILE A 144 -19.56 -41.03 3.46
CA ILE A 144 -20.47 -39.89 3.53
C ILE A 144 -21.57 -40.04 2.48
N VAL A 145 -21.19 -40.38 1.25
CA VAL A 145 -22.13 -40.54 0.12
C VAL A 145 -23.08 -41.70 0.36
N ARG A 146 -22.57 -42.83 0.87
CA ARG A 146 -23.39 -43.98 1.24
C ARG A 146 -24.40 -43.64 2.34
N ALA A 147 -23.97 -42.97 3.39
CA ALA A 147 -24.88 -42.55 4.46
C ALA A 147 -25.97 -41.60 3.92
N ALA A 148 -25.64 -40.66 3.03
CA ALA A 148 -26.62 -39.77 2.41
C ALA A 148 -27.66 -40.52 1.56
N VAL A 149 -27.26 -41.58 0.85
CA VAL A 149 -28.18 -42.45 0.09
C VAL A 149 -29.08 -43.25 1.05
N GLU A 150 -28.53 -43.81 2.11
CA GLU A 150 -29.28 -44.56 3.13
C GLU A 150 -30.29 -43.68 3.85
N ASP A 151 -29.94 -42.43 4.19
CA ASP A 151 -30.84 -41.45 4.80
C ASP A 151 -31.97 -41.04 3.84
N ALA A 152 -31.62 -40.80 2.56
CA ALA A 152 -32.63 -40.54 1.54
C ALA A 152 -33.59 -41.74 1.33
N GLY A 153 -33.05 -42.95 1.41
CA GLY A 153 -33.85 -44.17 1.41
C GLY A 153 -34.80 -44.31 2.61
N ARG A 154 -34.53 -43.62 3.72
CA ARG A 154 -35.43 -43.48 4.88
C ARG A 154 -36.40 -42.29 4.79
N GLY A 155 -36.30 -41.50 3.74
CA GLY A 155 -37.20 -40.40 3.46
C GLY A 155 -36.68 -38.99 3.81
N GLU A 156 -35.40 -38.85 4.17
CA GLU A 156 -34.77 -37.60 4.51
C GLU A 156 -34.11 -36.96 3.27
N THR A 157 -34.02 -35.65 3.25
CA THR A 157 -33.21 -34.91 2.26
C THR A 157 -31.91 -34.53 2.89
N VAL A 158 -30.81 -34.98 2.31
CA VAL A 158 -29.45 -34.76 2.81
C VAL A 158 -28.66 -33.84 1.86
N ARG A 159 -27.79 -32.99 2.44
CA ARG A 159 -26.85 -32.18 1.70
C ARG A 159 -25.44 -32.42 2.19
N PHE A 160 -24.50 -32.53 1.25
CA PHE A 160 -23.08 -32.61 1.57
C PHE A 160 -22.26 -31.98 0.46
N SER A 161 -21.00 -31.66 0.75
CA SER A 161 -20.04 -31.13 -0.24
C SER A 161 -18.77 -31.96 -0.17
N GLY A 162 -18.13 -32.18 -1.33
CA GLY A 162 -16.88 -32.94 -1.34
C GLY A 162 -16.21 -33.01 -2.70
N PRO A 163 -14.91 -33.36 -2.70
CA PRO A 163 -14.15 -33.57 -3.92
C PRO A 163 -14.50 -34.88 -4.59
N CYS A 164 -14.76 -34.85 -5.89
CA CYS A 164 -14.85 -36.06 -6.72
C CYS A 164 -14.32 -35.69 -8.11
N PRO A 165 -13.19 -36.27 -8.55
CA PRO A 165 -12.66 -36.03 -9.88
C PRO A 165 -13.57 -36.59 -10.97
N THR A 166 -13.48 -36.02 -12.17
CA THR A 166 -14.15 -36.58 -13.35
C THR A 166 -13.56 -37.93 -13.75
N ALA A 167 -14.20 -38.62 -14.67
CA ALA A 167 -13.70 -39.89 -15.21
C ALA A 167 -12.31 -39.78 -15.85
N ARG A 168 -11.90 -38.59 -16.30
CA ARG A 168 -10.55 -38.30 -16.83
C ARG A 168 -9.57 -37.82 -15.78
N GLY A 169 -9.99 -37.73 -14.49
CA GLY A 169 -9.15 -37.33 -13.38
C GLY A 169 -9.08 -35.81 -13.14
N THR A 170 -9.90 -35.01 -13.82
CA THR A 170 -9.97 -33.56 -13.55
C THR A 170 -10.54 -33.32 -12.16
N PRO A 171 -9.83 -32.61 -11.26
CA PRO A 171 -10.33 -32.35 -9.91
C PRO A 171 -11.58 -31.48 -9.96
N LYS A 172 -12.63 -31.91 -9.26
CA LYS A 172 -13.85 -31.13 -9.10
C LYS A 172 -14.35 -31.16 -7.67
N TRP A 173 -15.05 -30.10 -7.27
CA TRP A 173 -15.73 -30.00 -6.00
C TRP A 173 -17.24 -29.91 -6.22
N TRP A 174 -17.99 -30.74 -5.51
CA TRP A 174 -19.42 -30.88 -5.72
C TRP A 174 -20.21 -30.50 -4.50
N ASP A 175 -21.25 -29.70 -4.70
CA ASP A 175 -22.31 -29.49 -3.74
C ASP A 175 -23.50 -30.36 -4.11
N VAL A 176 -23.86 -31.31 -3.23
CA VAL A 176 -24.76 -32.39 -3.53
C VAL A 176 -25.99 -32.36 -2.64
N ILE A 177 -27.16 -32.52 -3.27
CA ILE A 177 -28.44 -32.73 -2.61
C ILE A 177 -28.92 -34.14 -2.98
N VAL A 178 -29.27 -34.92 -1.99
CA VAL A 178 -29.84 -36.25 -2.16
C VAL A 178 -31.22 -36.29 -1.54
N THR A 179 -32.24 -36.66 -2.30
CA THR A 179 -33.64 -36.58 -1.87
C THR A 179 -34.44 -37.80 -2.38
N PRO A 180 -35.43 -38.32 -1.63
CA PRO A 180 -36.26 -39.42 -2.07
C PRO A 180 -37.22 -39.05 -3.21
N ILE A 181 -37.45 -39.98 -4.14
CA ILE A 181 -38.52 -39.92 -5.12
C ILE A 181 -39.64 -40.84 -4.59
N ARG A 182 -40.86 -40.27 -4.48
CA ARG A 182 -42.03 -41.02 -3.98
C ARG A 182 -43.07 -41.20 -5.07
N ASP A 183 -43.76 -42.31 -5.01
CA ASP A 183 -44.93 -42.57 -5.86
C ASP A 183 -46.21 -41.93 -5.29
N SER A 184 -47.33 -42.18 -5.96
CA SER A 184 -48.65 -41.67 -5.55
C SER A 184 -49.19 -42.22 -4.23
N SER A 185 -48.62 -43.33 -3.74
CA SER A 185 -48.90 -43.93 -2.44
C SER A 185 -48.04 -43.40 -1.31
N GLY A 186 -46.99 -42.63 -1.65
CA GLY A 186 -46.00 -42.09 -0.73
C GLY A 186 -44.81 -43.03 -0.49
N GLU A 187 -44.77 -44.22 -1.15
CA GLU A 187 -43.62 -45.11 -1.07
C GLU A 187 -42.42 -44.57 -1.85
N ILE A 188 -41.21 -44.87 -1.32
CA ILE A 188 -39.96 -44.42 -1.96
C ILE A 188 -39.60 -45.39 -3.08
N THR A 189 -39.70 -44.92 -4.31
CA THR A 189 -39.40 -45.68 -5.53
C THR A 189 -38.01 -45.43 -6.10
N GLY A 190 -37.36 -44.38 -5.62
CA GLY A 190 -36.03 -43.99 -6.08
C GLY A 190 -35.42 -42.88 -5.25
N ILE A 191 -34.22 -42.49 -5.59
CA ILE A 191 -33.48 -41.41 -4.98
C ILE A 191 -32.99 -40.49 -6.11
N LEU A 192 -33.17 -39.19 -5.93
CA LEU A 192 -32.65 -38.14 -6.80
C LEU A 192 -31.40 -37.53 -6.17
N SER A 193 -30.33 -37.44 -6.94
CA SER A 193 -29.16 -36.65 -6.57
C SER A 193 -28.98 -35.49 -7.56
N ILE A 194 -28.83 -34.27 -7.04
CA ILE A 194 -28.47 -33.07 -7.79
C ILE A 194 -27.08 -32.68 -7.31
N SER A 195 -26.11 -32.67 -8.21
CA SER A 195 -24.71 -32.33 -7.92
C SER A 195 -24.31 -31.15 -8.73
N ARG A 196 -24.03 -30.01 -8.06
CA ARG A 196 -23.54 -28.77 -8.65
C ARG A 196 -22.03 -28.73 -8.59
N ASP A 197 -21.39 -28.43 -9.70
CA ASP A 197 -19.96 -28.12 -9.75
C ASP A 197 -19.70 -26.74 -9.14
N SER A 198 -19.08 -26.71 -7.96
CA SER A 198 -18.74 -25.49 -7.21
C SER A 198 -17.22 -25.23 -7.20
N THR A 199 -16.48 -25.87 -8.10
CA THR A 199 -15.00 -25.77 -8.14
C THR A 199 -14.53 -24.33 -8.32
N VAL A 200 -15.06 -23.62 -9.32
CA VAL A 200 -14.64 -22.24 -9.66
C VAL A 200 -15.03 -21.25 -8.55
N GLU A 201 -16.24 -21.38 -7.99
CA GLU A 201 -16.68 -20.53 -6.87
C GLU A 201 -15.78 -20.72 -5.64
N ARG A 202 -15.39 -21.96 -5.37
CA ARG A 202 -14.54 -22.27 -4.22
C ARG A 202 -13.11 -21.75 -4.41
N GLU A 203 -12.53 -21.98 -5.60
CA GLU A 203 -11.21 -21.45 -5.95
C GLU A 203 -11.18 -19.91 -5.86
N LYS A 204 -12.17 -19.23 -6.44
CA LYS A 204 -12.30 -17.78 -6.32
C LYS A 204 -12.47 -17.30 -4.88
N SER A 205 -13.24 -18.03 -4.08
CA SER A 205 -13.42 -17.70 -2.67
C SER A 205 -12.11 -17.81 -1.89
N GLN A 206 -11.34 -18.87 -2.14
CA GLN A 206 -10.02 -19.07 -1.54
C GLN A 206 -9.00 -18.04 -2.01
N GLU A 207 -9.01 -17.71 -3.31
CA GLU A 207 -8.16 -16.62 -3.85
C GLU A 207 -8.50 -15.27 -3.24
N LEU A 208 -9.80 -14.94 -3.10
CA LEU A 208 -10.25 -13.71 -2.46
C LEU A 208 -9.88 -13.65 -0.98
N GLU A 209 -10.00 -14.76 -0.26
CA GLU A 209 -9.62 -14.86 1.14
C GLU A 209 -8.10 -14.69 1.30
N TRP A 210 -7.32 -15.36 0.44
CA TRP A 210 -5.86 -15.21 0.41
C TRP A 210 -5.45 -13.79 0.06
N ALA A 211 -6.02 -13.18 -1.00
CA ALA A 211 -5.75 -11.80 -1.41
C ALA A 211 -6.18 -10.77 -0.35
N SER A 212 -7.21 -11.08 0.45
CA SER A 212 -7.65 -10.23 1.56
C SER A 212 -6.64 -10.16 2.71
N GLU A 213 -5.78 -11.16 2.87
CA GLU A 213 -4.83 -11.27 3.99
C GLU A 213 -3.36 -11.22 3.56
N HIS A 214 -3.05 -11.25 2.25
CA HIS A 214 -1.66 -11.24 1.76
C HIS A 214 -1.40 -10.07 0.81
N ASP A 215 -0.15 -9.66 0.74
CA ASP A 215 0.36 -8.69 -0.22
C ASP A 215 0.66 -9.39 -1.55
N ALA A 216 0.03 -8.93 -2.63
CA ALA A 216 0.11 -9.58 -3.94
C ALA A 216 1.53 -9.59 -4.54
N LEU A 217 2.39 -8.62 -4.18
CA LEU A 217 3.75 -8.54 -4.71
C LEU A 217 4.70 -9.52 -4.01
N THR A 218 4.64 -9.58 -2.68
CA THR A 218 5.62 -10.27 -1.84
C THR A 218 5.12 -11.59 -1.27
N GLY A 219 3.81 -11.83 -1.30
CA GLY A 219 3.19 -13.01 -0.68
C GLY A 219 3.32 -13.05 0.85
N LEU A 220 3.73 -11.96 1.48
CA LEU A 220 3.67 -11.79 2.93
C LEU A 220 2.25 -11.42 3.38
N PRO A 221 1.89 -11.69 4.65
CA PRO A 221 0.72 -11.09 5.27
C PRO A 221 0.68 -9.57 5.04
N ASN A 222 -0.49 -9.07 4.63
CA ASN A 222 -0.70 -7.65 4.39
C ASN A 222 -0.97 -6.88 5.70
N ARG A 223 -1.15 -5.57 5.61
CA ARG A 223 -1.43 -4.68 6.75
C ARG A 223 -2.60 -5.17 7.61
N ARG A 224 -3.67 -5.67 6.98
CA ARG A 224 -4.86 -6.14 7.68
C ARG A 224 -4.57 -7.40 8.50
N ALA A 225 -3.93 -8.39 7.91
CA ALA A 225 -3.53 -9.63 8.60
C ALA A 225 -2.54 -9.33 9.72
N PHE A 226 -1.58 -8.42 9.47
CA PHE A 226 -0.63 -7.97 10.47
C PHE A 226 -1.32 -7.31 11.69
N GLN A 227 -2.26 -6.39 11.47
CA GLN A 227 -2.99 -5.73 12.56
C GLN A 227 -3.79 -6.73 13.40
N LYS A 228 -4.48 -7.69 12.75
CA LYS A 228 -5.19 -8.77 13.45
C LYS A 228 -4.23 -9.60 14.32
N ARG A 229 -3.07 -9.97 13.77
CA ARG A 229 -2.06 -10.75 14.49
C ARG A 229 -1.49 -10.01 15.69
N LEU A 230 -1.15 -8.73 15.51
CA LEU A 230 -0.64 -7.90 16.58
C LEU A 230 -1.64 -7.76 17.74
N GLN A 231 -2.91 -7.46 17.42
CA GLN A 231 -3.97 -7.41 18.43
C GLN A 231 -4.13 -8.73 19.17
N ALA A 232 -4.15 -9.84 18.44
CA ALA A 232 -4.25 -11.18 19.06
C ALA A 232 -3.05 -11.51 19.93
N ALA A 233 -1.83 -11.12 19.53
CA ALA A 233 -0.61 -11.32 20.32
C ALA A 233 -0.65 -10.52 21.63
N VAL A 234 -1.02 -9.23 21.57
CA VAL A 234 -1.18 -8.38 22.76
C VAL A 234 -2.24 -8.93 23.71
N LEU A 235 -3.41 -9.38 23.19
CA LEU A 235 -4.45 -9.99 24.02
C LEU A 235 -4.02 -11.32 24.67
N ARG A 236 -3.20 -12.12 23.99
CA ARG A 236 -2.60 -13.34 24.57
C ARG A 236 -1.60 -12.98 25.66
N SER A 237 -0.75 -12.00 25.41
CA SER A 237 0.24 -11.50 26.35
C SER A 237 -0.41 -11.01 27.64
N MET A 238 -1.50 -10.22 27.54
CA MET A 238 -2.29 -9.75 28.72
C MET A 238 -2.80 -10.91 29.58
N ARG A 239 -3.19 -12.03 28.96
CA ARG A 239 -3.74 -13.19 29.68
C ARG A 239 -2.66 -14.05 30.34
N HIS A 240 -1.49 -14.14 29.70
CA HIS A 240 -0.42 -15.06 30.13
C HIS A 240 0.75 -14.36 30.83
N GLY A 241 0.75 -13.02 30.90
CA GLY A 241 1.85 -12.25 31.49
C GLY A 241 3.15 -12.32 30.69
N SER A 242 3.10 -12.69 29.40
CA SER A 242 4.24 -12.73 28.51
C SER A 242 4.50 -11.36 27.86
N LYS A 243 5.67 -11.15 27.24
CA LYS A 243 5.97 -9.93 26.50
C LYS A 243 5.83 -10.16 24.99
N VAL A 244 5.41 -9.11 24.27
CA VAL A 244 5.35 -9.06 22.82
C VAL A 244 6.25 -7.96 22.31
N GLY A 245 7.19 -8.29 21.44
CA GLY A 245 8.00 -7.33 20.70
C GLY A 245 7.38 -6.98 19.35
N LEU A 246 7.47 -5.74 18.98
CA LEU A 246 7.13 -5.23 17.66
C LEU A 246 8.36 -4.57 17.05
N LEU A 247 8.70 -4.95 15.80
CA LEU A 247 9.70 -4.27 14.99
C LEU A 247 9.02 -3.71 13.73
N ILE A 248 9.24 -2.44 13.44
CA ILE A 248 8.83 -1.77 12.18
C ILE A 248 10.11 -1.51 11.38
N ILE A 249 10.11 -1.90 10.14
CA ILE A 249 11.27 -1.88 9.23
C ILE A 249 10.93 -1.00 8.04
N ASP A 250 11.83 -0.09 7.70
CA ASP A 250 11.75 0.75 6.50
C ASP A 250 13.04 0.60 5.70
N LEU A 251 12.91 0.51 4.39
CA LEU A 251 14.05 0.33 3.48
C LEU A 251 14.68 1.67 3.15
N ASP A 252 15.92 1.85 3.56
CA ASP A 252 16.64 3.10 3.34
C ASP A 252 16.83 3.38 1.84
N HIS A 253 16.51 4.61 1.42
CA HIS A 253 16.68 5.09 0.04
C HIS A 253 15.92 4.31 -1.04
N PHE A 254 14.85 3.56 -0.68
CA PHE A 254 14.06 2.78 -1.63
C PHE A 254 13.51 3.64 -2.78
N LYS A 255 13.05 4.86 -2.48
CA LYS A 255 12.61 5.82 -3.51
C LYS A 255 13.71 6.10 -4.54
N HIS A 256 14.96 6.27 -4.09
CA HIS A 256 16.09 6.51 -4.99
C HIS A 256 16.35 5.31 -5.92
N VAL A 257 16.15 4.09 -5.43
CA VAL A 257 16.23 2.87 -6.27
C VAL A 257 15.16 2.91 -7.36
N ASN A 258 13.90 3.24 -7.01
CA ASN A 258 12.82 3.39 -7.97
C ASN A 258 13.11 4.48 -9.02
N ASP A 259 13.56 5.64 -8.57
CA ASP A 259 13.83 6.81 -9.44
C ASP A 259 15.01 6.55 -10.40
N THR A 260 16.00 5.73 -9.98
CA THR A 260 17.23 5.48 -10.76
C THR A 260 17.13 4.23 -11.64
N LEU A 261 16.48 3.16 -11.16
CA LEU A 261 16.46 1.83 -11.81
C LEU A 261 15.06 1.40 -12.26
N GLY A 262 14.04 2.22 -11.97
CA GLY A 262 12.65 1.96 -12.32
C GLY A 262 11.91 1.05 -11.32
N HIS A 263 10.58 1.11 -11.33
CA HIS A 263 9.70 0.38 -10.41
C HIS A 263 9.88 -1.14 -10.44
N ALA A 264 10.20 -1.71 -11.62
CA ALA A 264 10.45 -3.15 -11.73
C ALA A 264 11.65 -3.63 -10.89
N ALA A 265 12.69 -2.78 -10.75
CA ALA A 265 13.83 -3.06 -9.89
C ALA A 265 13.45 -2.94 -8.40
N GLY A 266 12.64 -1.96 -8.04
CA GLY A 266 12.08 -1.84 -6.69
C GLY A 266 11.21 -3.03 -6.29
N ASP A 267 10.34 -3.49 -7.17
CA ASP A 267 9.50 -4.67 -6.95
C ASP A 267 10.33 -5.95 -6.73
N ALA A 268 11.37 -6.14 -7.54
CA ALA A 268 12.28 -7.27 -7.36
C ALA A 268 13.08 -7.18 -6.04
N LEU A 269 13.45 -5.97 -5.62
CA LEU A 269 14.10 -5.71 -4.33
C LEU A 269 13.17 -6.07 -3.16
N LEU A 270 11.91 -5.64 -3.21
CA LEU A 270 10.89 -5.95 -2.19
C LEU A 270 10.64 -7.46 -2.06
N LYS A 271 10.54 -8.18 -3.19
CA LYS A 271 10.42 -9.65 -3.19
C LYS A 271 11.62 -10.30 -2.51
N LYS A 272 12.82 -9.85 -2.85
CA LYS A 272 14.05 -10.42 -2.28
C LYS A 272 14.20 -10.15 -0.79
N PHE A 273 13.81 -8.96 -0.34
CA PHE A 273 13.80 -8.61 1.08
C PHE A 273 12.77 -9.43 1.84
N SER A 274 11.60 -9.66 1.27
CA SER A 274 10.58 -10.54 1.86
C SER A 274 11.09 -11.96 2.08
N GLU A 275 11.80 -12.53 1.11
CA GLU A 275 12.42 -13.85 1.22
C GLU A 275 13.49 -13.88 2.33
N ARG A 276 14.34 -12.86 2.40
CA ARG A 276 15.37 -12.75 3.42
C ARG A 276 14.78 -12.61 4.83
N LEU A 277 13.75 -11.79 5.00
CA LEU A 277 13.04 -11.65 6.27
C LEU A 277 12.43 -12.98 6.70
N LYS A 278 11.68 -13.66 5.82
CA LYS A 278 11.11 -14.98 6.11
C LYS A 278 12.16 -15.99 6.59
N THR A 279 13.32 -16.03 5.93
CA THR A 279 14.38 -17.00 6.25
C THR A 279 15.20 -16.63 7.48
N SER A 280 15.24 -15.36 7.87
CA SER A 280 15.99 -14.88 9.03
C SER A 280 15.20 -14.95 10.34
N MET A 281 13.87 -15.16 10.28
CA MET A 281 12.99 -15.22 11.45
C MET A 281 12.76 -16.66 11.92
N ARG A 282 12.38 -16.81 13.20
CA ARG A 282 11.97 -18.09 13.79
C ARG A 282 10.56 -18.45 13.30
N GLY A 283 10.19 -19.73 13.35
CA GLY A 283 8.87 -20.20 12.88
C GLY A 283 7.66 -19.56 13.57
N ASP A 284 7.82 -19.07 14.79
CA ASP A 284 6.76 -18.43 15.57
C ASP A 284 6.69 -16.89 15.36
N ASP A 285 7.72 -16.28 14.75
CA ASP A 285 7.73 -14.85 14.45
C ASP A 285 6.83 -14.56 13.25
N PHE A 286 6.03 -13.51 13.36
CA PHE A 286 5.09 -13.14 12.29
C PHE A 286 5.61 -11.93 11.53
N VAL A 287 5.88 -12.12 10.26
CA VAL A 287 6.37 -11.08 9.34
C VAL A 287 5.24 -10.64 8.42
N GLY A 288 5.05 -9.34 8.25
CA GLY A 288 4.09 -8.74 7.32
C GLY A 288 4.67 -7.55 6.58
N ARG A 289 4.09 -7.24 5.41
CA ARG A 289 4.31 -5.99 4.68
C ARG A 289 3.16 -5.03 4.97
N ILE A 290 3.49 -3.84 5.50
CA ILE A 290 2.49 -2.84 5.90
C ILE A 290 2.09 -1.98 4.71
N GLY A 291 3.04 -1.67 3.83
CA GLY A 291 2.81 -0.88 2.60
C GLY A 291 4.11 -0.30 2.07
N GLY A 292 4.16 0.06 0.80
CA GLY A 292 5.36 0.66 0.19
C GLY A 292 6.62 -0.17 0.45
N ASP A 293 7.58 0.44 1.13
CA ASP A 293 8.85 -0.12 1.58
C ASP A 293 8.86 -0.53 3.07
N GLU A 294 7.69 -0.54 3.73
CA GLU A 294 7.55 -0.85 5.14
C GLU A 294 7.18 -2.31 5.40
N PHE A 295 7.92 -2.95 6.31
CA PHE A 295 7.66 -4.28 6.83
C PHE A 295 7.52 -4.23 8.36
N ALA A 296 6.92 -5.25 8.94
CA ALA A 296 6.87 -5.38 10.39
C ALA A 296 6.98 -6.83 10.85
N ILE A 297 7.48 -6.99 12.07
CA ILE A 297 7.65 -8.29 12.72
C ILE A 297 7.01 -8.25 14.10
N VAL A 298 6.14 -9.23 14.38
CA VAL A 298 5.62 -9.48 15.73
C VAL A 298 6.35 -10.66 16.32
N VAL A 299 6.96 -10.46 17.47
CA VAL A 299 7.70 -11.47 18.25
C VAL A 299 6.91 -11.77 19.51
N GLU A 300 6.38 -12.99 19.63
CA GLU A 300 5.66 -13.43 20.83
C GLU A 300 6.61 -14.11 21.84
N ASN A 301 6.20 -14.13 23.11
CA ASN A 301 6.97 -14.75 24.20
C ASN A 301 8.41 -14.20 24.32
N LEU A 302 8.55 -12.89 24.16
CA LEU A 302 9.84 -12.20 24.28
C LEU A 302 10.35 -12.28 25.71
N ARG A 303 11.64 -12.56 25.91
CA ARG A 303 12.27 -12.66 27.25
C ARG A 303 12.75 -11.31 27.73
N SER A 304 13.35 -10.53 26.84
CA SER A 304 13.97 -9.24 27.20
C SER A 304 14.05 -8.30 25.98
N GLY A 305 14.30 -7.01 26.24
CA GLY A 305 14.59 -6.03 25.20
C GLY A 305 15.84 -6.36 24.38
N SER A 306 16.86 -6.96 25.00
CA SER A 306 18.06 -7.40 24.28
C SER A 306 17.76 -8.50 23.25
N ASP A 307 16.77 -9.38 23.50
CA ASP A 307 16.35 -10.37 22.53
C ASP A 307 15.69 -9.71 21.31
N LEU A 308 14.85 -8.69 21.53
CA LEU A 308 14.22 -7.95 20.44
C LEU A 308 15.25 -7.19 19.60
N LEU A 309 16.23 -6.57 20.26
CA LEU A 309 17.34 -5.89 19.59
C LEU A 309 18.16 -6.87 18.74
N MET A 310 18.46 -8.05 19.27
CA MET A 310 19.18 -9.11 18.55
C MET A 310 18.44 -9.58 17.30
N ILE A 311 17.11 -9.73 17.39
CA ILE A 311 16.24 -10.10 16.25
C ILE A 311 16.27 -8.98 15.21
N GLY A 312 16.11 -7.72 15.64
CA GLY A 312 16.18 -6.56 14.75
C GLY A 312 17.53 -6.45 14.05
N ASP A 313 18.64 -6.57 14.78
CA ASP A 313 19.99 -6.54 14.19
C ASP A 313 20.23 -7.72 13.24
N GLY A 314 19.64 -8.88 13.53
CA GLY A 314 19.64 -10.03 12.63
C GLY A 314 18.92 -9.71 11.31
N ALA A 315 17.73 -9.11 11.39
CA ALA A 315 16.98 -8.65 10.25
C ALA A 315 17.74 -7.58 9.45
N ALA A 316 18.30 -6.56 10.14
CA ALA A 316 19.09 -5.51 9.50
C ALA A 316 20.30 -6.09 8.74
N ARG A 317 21.05 -7.02 9.34
CA ARG A 317 22.18 -7.70 8.65
C ARG A 317 21.72 -8.50 7.42
N ALA A 318 20.58 -9.19 7.51
CA ALA A 318 20.03 -9.96 6.40
C ALA A 318 19.64 -9.05 5.24
N LEU A 319 19.06 -7.88 5.53
CA LEU A 319 18.63 -6.90 4.54
C LEU A 319 19.82 -6.14 3.93
N ASN A 320 20.84 -5.81 4.73
CA ASN A 320 22.06 -5.09 4.29
C ASN A 320 23.01 -5.94 3.45
N ALA A 321 22.81 -7.26 3.38
CA ALA A 321 23.64 -8.12 2.57
C ALA A 321 23.52 -7.74 1.08
N PRO A 322 24.66 -7.62 0.33
CA PRO A 322 24.64 -7.18 -1.06
C PRO A 322 23.69 -8.00 -1.93
N LEU A 323 22.93 -7.32 -2.79
CA LEU A 323 22.06 -7.92 -3.79
C LEU A 323 22.67 -7.74 -5.17
N ARG A 324 22.79 -8.82 -5.93
CA ARG A 324 23.18 -8.73 -7.35
C ARG A 324 21.93 -8.69 -8.20
N MET A 325 21.69 -7.55 -8.86
CA MET A 325 20.61 -7.39 -9.83
C MET A 325 21.17 -6.85 -11.15
N HIS A 326 20.87 -7.53 -12.24
CA HIS A 326 21.33 -7.16 -13.60
C HIS A 326 22.86 -6.89 -13.69
N GLY A 327 23.68 -7.69 -12.96
CA GLY A 327 25.13 -7.55 -12.95
C GLY A 327 25.70 -6.42 -12.08
N ARG A 328 24.87 -5.64 -11.40
CA ARG A 328 25.27 -4.59 -10.45
C ARG A 328 25.03 -5.04 -9.00
N ALA A 329 25.94 -4.71 -8.11
CA ALA A 329 25.75 -4.90 -6.69
C ALA A 329 24.93 -3.71 -6.17
N LEU A 330 23.74 -3.99 -5.62
CA LEU A 330 22.94 -3.02 -4.88
C LEU A 330 23.16 -3.28 -3.40
N SER A 331 23.61 -2.28 -2.67
CA SER A 331 23.59 -2.29 -1.21
C SER A 331 22.26 -1.69 -0.76
N GLY A 332 21.39 -2.49 -0.19
CA GLY A 332 20.19 -2.01 0.49
C GLY A 332 20.53 -1.72 1.95
N GLY A 333 19.93 -0.67 2.53
CA GLY A 333 19.93 -0.41 3.98
C GLY A 333 18.52 -0.61 4.52
N ALA A 334 18.42 -0.89 5.81
CA ALA A 334 17.15 -0.90 6.51
C ALA A 334 17.30 -0.26 7.87
N SER A 335 16.35 0.59 8.21
CA SER A 335 16.18 1.18 9.53
C SER A 335 15.04 0.45 10.25
N ILE A 336 15.26 0.07 11.51
CA ILE A 336 14.34 -0.75 12.29
C ILE A 336 14.04 -0.06 13.63
N GLY A 337 12.76 0.24 13.86
CA GLY A 337 12.25 0.73 15.13
C GLY A 337 11.56 -0.38 15.90
N GLY A 338 11.83 -0.53 17.19
CA GLY A 338 11.24 -1.58 18.02
C GLY A 338 10.60 -1.08 19.29
N ALA A 339 9.57 -1.80 19.78
CA ALA A 339 8.91 -1.54 21.05
C ALA A 339 8.39 -2.83 21.68
N ILE A 340 8.16 -2.81 23.00
CA ILE A 340 7.82 -3.98 23.80
C ILE A 340 6.53 -3.71 24.58
N PHE A 341 5.57 -4.61 24.41
CA PHE A 341 4.38 -4.66 25.26
C PHE A 341 4.63 -5.59 26.46
N PRO A 342 4.26 -5.27 27.69
CA PRO A 342 3.55 -4.05 28.13
C PRO A 342 4.48 -2.90 28.53
N ASP A 343 5.81 -3.02 28.39
CA ASP A 343 6.79 -2.06 28.94
C ASP A 343 6.63 -0.65 28.33
N ASP A 344 6.33 -0.56 27.02
CA ASP A 344 6.32 0.70 26.26
C ASP A 344 4.92 1.17 25.87
N ALA A 345 3.90 0.31 25.99
CA ALA A 345 2.54 0.59 25.53
C ALA A 345 1.48 -0.23 26.26
N ASP A 346 0.23 0.28 26.31
CA ASP A 346 -0.91 -0.36 26.97
C ASP A 346 -1.79 -1.19 26.01
N ASN A 347 -1.60 -1.02 24.72
CA ASN A 347 -2.39 -1.69 23.68
C ASN A 347 -1.63 -1.79 22.34
N ALA A 348 -2.16 -2.57 21.40
CA ALA A 348 -1.54 -2.82 20.09
C ALA A 348 -1.36 -1.54 19.25
N HIS A 349 -2.30 -0.61 19.32
CA HIS A 349 -2.23 0.65 18.57
C HIS A 349 -1.10 1.54 19.08
N GLU A 350 -1.00 1.69 20.40
CA GLU A 350 0.08 2.45 21.03
C GLU A 350 1.43 1.78 20.81
N LEU A 351 1.49 0.44 20.88
CA LEU A 351 2.72 -0.32 20.59
C LEU A 351 3.24 -0.03 19.17
N PHE A 352 2.34 0.02 18.19
CA PHE A 352 2.71 0.38 16.83
C PHE A 352 3.25 1.82 16.76
N LYS A 353 2.59 2.76 17.38
CA LYS A 353 2.96 4.17 17.38
C LYS A 353 4.34 4.42 18.02
N VAL A 354 4.66 3.74 19.13
CA VAL A 354 5.95 3.93 19.79
C VAL A 354 7.09 3.22 19.05
N ALA A 355 6.84 2.08 18.41
CA ALA A 355 7.80 1.44 17.52
C ALA A 355 8.12 2.33 16.29
N ASP A 356 7.11 2.98 15.70
CA ASP A 356 7.28 3.95 14.62
C ASP A 356 8.06 5.19 15.08
N THR A 357 7.83 5.67 16.32
CA THR A 357 8.61 6.75 16.92
C THR A 357 10.10 6.37 17.04
N ALA A 358 10.41 5.13 17.43
CA ALA A 358 11.79 4.64 17.49
C ALA A 358 12.44 4.57 16.10
N LEU A 359 11.69 4.14 15.08
CA LEU A 359 12.14 4.13 13.69
C LEU A 359 12.44 5.55 13.18
N TYR A 360 11.55 6.50 13.46
CA TYR A 360 11.76 7.91 13.10
C TYR A 360 13.02 8.49 13.75
N ALA A 361 13.22 8.23 15.07
CA ALA A 361 14.42 8.67 15.78
C ALA A 361 15.70 8.10 15.15
N LEU A 362 15.71 6.82 14.80
CA LEU A 362 16.85 6.20 14.11
C LEU A 362 17.14 6.84 12.76
N LYS A 363 16.09 7.11 11.96
CA LYS A 363 16.26 7.78 10.65
C LYS A 363 16.85 9.18 10.77
N ALA A 364 16.52 9.90 11.83
CA ALA A 364 17.07 11.24 12.11
C ALA A 364 18.55 11.19 12.50
N GLU A 365 19.01 10.12 13.16
CA GLU A 365 20.40 9.95 13.61
C GLU A 365 21.36 9.42 12.54
N GLY A 366 20.90 9.12 11.33
CA GLY A 366 21.78 8.70 10.22
C GLY A 366 21.37 7.41 9.53
N ARG A 367 20.25 6.80 9.91
CA ARG A 367 19.71 5.54 9.36
C ARG A 367 20.55 4.30 9.65
N GLY A 368 20.00 3.15 9.28
CA GLY A 368 20.64 1.84 9.39
C GLY A 368 20.67 1.28 10.82
N GLY A 369 20.45 -0.04 10.93
CA GLY A 369 20.45 -0.75 12.22
C GLY A 369 19.10 -0.80 12.91
N THR A 370 19.13 -1.04 14.24
CA THR A 370 17.94 -1.23 15.07
C THR A 370 17.96 -0.30 16.28
N LYS A 371 16.84 0.34 16.56
CA LYS A 371 16.65 1.18 17.74
C LYS A 371 15.36 0.81 18.46
N LEU A 372 15.46 0.53 19.77
CA LEU A 372 14.28 0.31 20.60
C LEU A 372 13.77 1.64 21.15
N PHE A 373 12.47 1.69 21.38
CA PHE A 373 11.79 2.85 21.95
C PHE A 373 12.32 3.15 23.36
N HIS A 374 12.45 4.42 23.66
CA HIS A 374 12.67 4.98 25.00
C HIS A 374 11.78 6.21 25.16
N SER A 375 11.31 6.48 26.37
CA SER A 375 10.35 7.56 26.65
C SER A 375 10.80 8.93 26.15
N TYR A 376 12.11 9.25 26.25
CA TYR A 376 12.65 10.53 25.73
C TYR A 376 12.41 10.73 24.23
N MET A 377 12.29 9.66 23.42
CA MET A 377 12.02 9.77 21.98
C MET A 377 10.63 10.32 21.70
N ARG A 378 9.66 10.05 22.58
CA ARG A 378 8.31 10.62 22.47
C ARG A 378 8.33 12.12 22.70
N GLU A 379 9.06 12.55 23.72
CA GLU A 379 9.23 13.97 24.03
C GLU A 379 9.94 14.68 22.88
N GLU A 380 11.00 14.09 22.35
CA GLU A 380 11.75 14.64 21.23
C GLU A 380 10.89 14.70 19.94
N ALA A 381 10.17 13.66 19.59
CA ALA A 381 9.24 13.67 18.45
C ALA A 381 8.16 14.76 18.59
N GLN A 382 7.66 14.97 19.82
CA GLN A 382 6.68 16.01 20.11
C GLN A 382 7.31 17.41 20.03
N ARG A 383 8.56 17.58 20.48
CA ARG A 383 9.34 18.82 20.35
C ARG A 383 9.53 19.18 18.89
N VAL A 384 10.01 18.21 18.07
CA VAL A 384 10.20 18.40 16.63
C VAL A 384 8.89 18.79 15.93
N ALA A 385 7.80 18.06 16.18
CA ALA A 385 6.49 18.38 15.60
C ALA A 385 5.99 19.77 16.00
N SER A 386 6.20 20.16 17.27
CA SER A 386 5.85 21.49 17.77
C SER A 386 6.64 22.58 17.05
N GLN A 387 7.97 22.44 16.95
CA GLN A 387 8.84 23.42 16.28
C GLN A 387 8.50 23.59 14.79
N LEU A 388 8.24 22.50 14.08
CA LEU A 388 7.80 22.55 12.67
C LEU A 388 6.43 23.25 12.53
N SER A 389 5.52 23.05 13.49
CA SER A 389 4.23 23.74 13.51
C SER A 389 4.40 25.25 13.72
N LEU A 390 5.25 25.64 14.69
CA LEU A 390 5.58 27.05 14.95
C LEU A 390 6.24 27.71 13.73
N ALA A 391 7.14 27.02 13.07
CA ALA A 391 7.79 27.51 11.85
C ALA A 391 6.79 27.78 10.72
N ARG A 392 5.78 26.88 10.55
CA ARG A 392 4.71 27.13 9.58
C ARG A 392 3.90 28.38 9.90
N ILE A 393 3.64 28.64 11.18
CA ILE A 393 2.99 29.89 11.61
C ILE A 393 3.88 31.10 11.22
N ALA A 394 5.17 31.06 11.55
CA ALA A 394 6.11 32.14 11.23
C ALA A 394 6.18 32.46 9.72
N VAL A 395 6.13 31.40 8.87
CA VAL A 395 6.14 31.54 7.41
C VAL A 395 4.81 32.08 6.88
N ASN A 396 3.67 31.52 7.32
CA ASN A 396 2.34 31.88 6.82
C ASN A 396 1.95 33.31 7.17
N GLU A 397 2.37 33.79 8.36
CA GLU A 397 2.11 35.14 8.83
C GLU A 397 3.22 36.15 8.43
N ALA A 398 4.25 35.68 7.69
CA ALA A 398 5.43 36.45 7.34
C ALA A 398 6.01 37.22 8.55
N SER A 399 5.97 36.58 9.72
CA SER A 399 6.26 37.21 11.01
C SER A 399 7.75 37.21 11.39
N VAL A 400 8.63 36.79 10.46
CA VAL A 400 10.09 36.87 10.60
C VAL A 400 10.55 38.31 10.70
N ARG A 401 11.47 38.60 11.63
CA ARG A 401 12.04 39.94 11.89
C ARG A 401 13.53 39.84 12.10
N PRO A 402 14.37 40.60 11.39
CA PRO A 402 15.79 40.68 11.67
C PRO A 402 16.05 41.54 12.92
N TYR A 403 16.97 41.08 13.74
CA TYR A 403 17.61 41.83 14.82
C TYR A 403 19.10 41.91 14.50
N TYR A 404 19.68 43.05 14.65
CA TYR A 404 21.02 43.36 14.20
C TYR A 404 21.98 43.46 15.37
N GLN A 405 23.03 42.65 15.37
CA GLN A 405 24.10 42.70 16.34
C GLN A 405 25.36 43.29 15.72
N PRO A 406 26.01 44.29 16.37
CA PRO A 406 27.18 44.95 15.79
C PRO A 406 28.41 44.03 15.78
N LYS A 407 29.14 44.05 14.64
CA LYS A 407 30.53 43.56 14.53
C LYS A 407 31.44 44.76 14.73
N VAL A 408 32.37 44.65 15.69
CA VAL A 408 33.16 45.78 16.19
C VAL A 408 34.65 45.49 16.00
N GLU A 409 35.39 46.48 15.54
CA GLU A 409 36.84 46.47 15.48
C GLU A 409 37.40 46.65 16.89
N LEU A 410 38.10 45.61 17.43
CA LEU A 410 38.49 45.54 18.84
C LEU A 410 39.47 46.64 19.26
N GLY A 411 40.36 47.07 18.36
CA GLY A 411 41.34 48.15 18.67
C GLY A 411 40.78 49.54 18.68
N THR A 412 39.74 49.81 17.92
CA THR A 412 39.17 51.17 17.73
C THR A 412 37.75 51.30 18.27
N ASN A 413 37.15 50.20 18.66
CA ASN A 413 35.75 50.13 19.09
C ASN A 413 34.71 50.58 18.05
N ARG A 414 35.11 50.69 16.78
CA ARG A 414 34.29 51.13 15.66
C ARG A 414 33.42 49.98 15.15
N VAL A 415 32.15 50.26 14.88
CA VAL A 415 31.27 49.29 14.24
C VAL A 415 31.64 49.18 12.76
N THR A 416 31.93 47.98 12.29
CA THR A 416 32.34 47.66 10.90
C THR A 416 31.26 46.93 10.11
N GLY A 417 30.20 46.48 10.77
CA GLY A 417 29.09 45.78 10.18
C GLY A 417 28.10 45.26 11.22
N PHE A 418 27.16 44.50 10.78
CA PHE A 418 26.18 43.86 11.64
C PHE A 418 25.93 42.40 11.20
N GLU A 419 25.54 41.57 12.12
CA GLU A 419 24.91 40.27 11.83
C GLU A 419 23.39 40.39 12.01
N ALA A 420 22.63 39.93 11.04
CA ALA A 420 21.18 39.86 11.08
C ALA A 420 20.75 38.52 11.69
N LEU A 421 20.38 38.57 12.94
CA LEU A 421 19.91 37.42 13.72
C LEU A 421 18.41 37.27 13.57
N LEU A 422 17.96 36.08 13.23
CA LEU A 422 16.53 35.78 13.06
C LEU A 422 15.81 35.93 14.40
N ARG A 423 14.69 36.63 14.38
CA ARG A 423 13.63 36.60 15.38
C ARG A 423 12.31 36.43 14.66
N TRP A 424 11.28 35.99 15.36
CA TRP A 424 9.95 35.93 14.77
C TRP A 424 8.87 36.25 15.81
N TRP A 425 7.75 36.73 15.37
CA TRP A 425 6.68 37.15 16.25
C TRP A 425 5.60 36.10 16.33
N HIS A 426 5.41 35.48 17.49
CA HIS A 426 4.30 34.56 17.76
C HIS A 426 3.07 35.36 18.23
N PRO A 427 1.84 35.12 17.68
CA PRO A 427 0.66 35.93 17.99
C PRO A 427 0.29 36.04 19.47
N ARG A 428 0.57 34.99 20.24
CA ARG A 428 0.26 34.94 21.68
C ARG A 428 1.46 35.12 22.61
N GLN A 429 2.65 34.76 22.17
CA GLN A 429 3.85 34.71 23.02
C GLN A 429 4.81 35.87 22.74
N GLY A 430 4.52 36.68 21.72
CA GLY A 430 5.37 37.83 21.34
C GLY A 430 6.65 37.37 20.61
N LEU A 431 7.73 38.14 20.82
CA LEU A 431 9.01 37.91 20.16
C LEU A 431 9.64 36.60 20.57
N GLN A 432 10.01 35.79 19.59
CA GLN A 432 10.59 34.45 19.76
C GLN A 432 11.99 34.40 19.14
N ALA A 433 12.85 33.56 19.73
CA ALA A 433 14.19 33.26 19.24
C ALA A 433 14.16 32.07 18.21
N PRO A 434 15.20 31.94 17.37
CA PRO A 434 15.25 30.93 16.31
C PRO A 434 15.25 29.49 16.86
N GLU A 435 15.70 29.23 18.06
CA GLU A 435 15.74 27.92 18.71
C GLU A 435 14.33 27.31 18.87
N THR A 436 13.28 28.16 18.90
CA THR A 436 11.88 27.70 18.97
C THR A 436 11.38 27.05 17.68
N ILE A 437 12.11 27.24 16.58
CA ILE A 437 11.81 26.71 15.23
C ILE A 437 13.03 26.05 14.58
N GLU A 438 14.00 25.63 15.39
CA GLU A 438 15.28 25.09 14.91
C GLU A 438 15.16 23.94 13.92
N GLU A 439 14.19 23.02 14.15
CA GLU A 439 13.96 21.88 13.26
C GLU A 439 13.53 22.30 11.82
N ALA A 440 13.00 23.50 11.67
CA ALA A 440 12.64 24.00 10.34
C ALA A 440 13.87 24.27 9.46
N PHE A 441 15.05 24.50 10.05
CA PHE A 441 16.28 24.72 9.29
C PHE A 441 16.89 23.41 8.72
N LYS A 442 16.37 22.24 9.14
CA LYS A 442 16.69 20.93 8.57
C LYS A 442 15.75 20.55 7.41
N ASP A 443 14.59 21.23 7.30
CA ASP A 443 13.60 21.04 6.24
C ASP A 443 13.83 22.03 5.09
N TYR A 444 14.05 21.52 3.88
CA TYR A 444 14.35 22.38 2.71
C TYR A 444 13.27 23.42 2.45
N GLU A 445 12.00 23.04 2.52
CA GLU A 445 10.90 23.96 2.16
C GLU A 445 10.74 25.08 3.19
N LEU A 446 10.77 24.72 4.47
CA LEU A 446 10.66 25.69 5.56
C LEU A 446 11.91 26.57 5.65
N ALA A 447 13.11 25.99 5.61
CA ALA A 447 14.36 26.73 5.62
C ALA A 447 14.43 27.73 4.47
N SER A 448 14.11 27.32 3.24
CA SER A 448 14.09 28.21 2.07
C SER A 448 13.06 29.32 2.18
N LYS A 449 11.88 29.08 2.75
CA LYS A 449 10.85 30.10 2.95
C LYS A 449 11.25 31.09 4.06
N ILE A 450 11.76 30.60 5.17
CA ILE A 450 12.26 31.42 6.29
C ILE A 450 13.44 32.26 5.83
N GLY A 451 14.42 31.66 5.15
CA GLY A 451 15.57 32.35 4.59
C GLY A 451 15.17 33.45 3.59
N ALA A 452 14.20 33.13 2.70
CA ALA A 452 13.68 34.13 1.76
C ALA A 452 12.99 35.30 2.44
N LEU A 453 12.19 35.07 3.49
CA LEU A 453 11.57 36.14 4.29
C LEU A 453 12.63 36.98 5.01
N MET A 454 13.58 36.32 5.65
CA MET A 454 14.67 36.96 6.35
C MET A 454 15.50 37.85 5.42
N GLN A 455 15.97 37.32 4.30
CA GLN A 455 16.73 38.03 3.29
C GLN A 455 15.94 39.23 2.74
N SER A 456 14.64 39.08 2.45
CA SER A 456 13.81 40.17 1.94
C SER A 456 13.68 41.31 2.95
N LYS A 457 13.47 41.02 4.23
CA LYS A 457 13.38 42.03 5.30
C LYS A 457 14.71 42.75 5.50
N VAL A 458 15.81 41.99 5.55
CA VAL A 458 17.17 42.52 5.65
C VAL A 458 17.48 43.46 4.49
N LEU A 459 17.18 43.05 3.25
CA LEU A 459 17.44 43.85 2.05
C LEU A 459 16.55 45.11 1.98
N GLU A 460 15.34 45.05 2.56
CA GLU A 460 14.48 46.24 2.72
C GLU A 460 15.12 47.29 3.64
N ASP A 461 15.61 46.84 4.82
CA ASP A 461 16.30 47.71 5.77
C ASP A 461 17.59 48.31 5.18
N VAL A 462 18.43 47.45 4.55
CA VAL A 462 19.67 47.87 3.87
C VAL A 462 19.41 48.91 2.78
N ARG A 463 18.38 48.69 1.98
CA ARG A 463 17.96 49.68 0.97
C ARG A 463 17.61 51.05 1.60
N GLY A 464 16.92 51.03 2.75
CA GLY A 464 16.60 52.20 3.53
C GLY A 464 17.87 52.94 4.00
N TRP A 465 18.84 52.20 4.56
CA TRP A 465 20.11 52.72 5.04
C TRP A 465 20.96 53.32 3.92
N LEU A 466 21.06 52.63 2.77
CA LEU A 466 21.77 53.15 1.60
C LEU A 466 21.16 54.45 1.08
N ARG A 467 19.82 54.56 1.03
CA ARG A 467 19.13 55.78 0.63
C ARG A 467 19.34 56.93 1.60
N ALA A 468 19.48 56.64 2.90
CA ALA A 468 19.78 57.61 3.93
C ALA A 468 21.29 57.99 4.00
N GLY A 469 22.13 57.39 3.15
CA GLY A 469 23.57 57.65 3.13
C GLY A 469 24.32 57.09 4.35
N VAL A 470 23.76 56.12 5.06
CA VAL A 470 24.38 55.52 6.25
C VAL A 470 25.47 54.53 5.84
N ASP A 471 26.68 54.70 6.33
CA ASP A 471 27.74 53.70 6.17
C ASP A 471 27.66 52.68 7.31
N PHE A 472 26.97 51.59 7.05
CA PHE A 472 26.77 50.47 7.99
C PHE A 472 27.82 49.36 7.84
N GLY A 473 28.80 49.53 6.94
CA GLY A 473 29.79 48.50 6.62
C GLY A 473 29.21 47.32 5.82
N ARG A 474 29.30 46.07 6.33
CA ARG A 474 28.70 44.87 5.74
C ARG A 474 27.62 44.30 6.66
N LEU A 475 26.67 43.61 6.04
CA LEU A 475 25.60 42.94 6.77
C LEU A 475 25.68 41.44 6.51
N ALA A 476 25.82 40.66 7.60
CA ALA A 476 25.88 39.23 7.56
C ALA A 476 24.48 38.62 7.73
N VAL A 477 24.20 37.54 6.98
CA VAL A 477 22.97 36.77 7.06
C VAL A 477 23.31 35.29 7.07
N ASN A 478 22.74 34.54 8.01
CA ASN A 478 22.90 33.12 8.12
C ASN A 478 22.15 32.34 7.00
N ALA A 479 22.78 31.32 6.45
CA ALA A 479 22.18 30.42 5.48
C ALA A 479 22.14 28.98 6.05
N ALA A 480 20.94 28.39 6.12
CA ALA A 480 20.75 27.07 6.66
C ALA A 480 21.28 25.98 5.67
N PRO A 481 21.85 24.88 6.18
CA PRO A 481 22.35 23.77 5.33
C PRO A 481 21.31 23.26 4.33
N ALA A 482 20.05 23.17 4.73
CA ALA A 482 18.97 22.70 3.87
C ALA A 482 18.72 23.59 2.64
N GLU A 483 19.07 24.87 2.69
CA GLU A 483 18.90 25.80 1.56
C GLU A 483 19.79 25.45 0.37
N PHE A 484 20.90 24.74 0.60
CA PHE A 484 21.85 24.29 -0.43
C PHE A 484 21.53 22.93 -1.02
N LEU A 485 20.43 22.28 -0.64
CA LEU A 485 20.02 20.99 -1.21
C LEU A 485 19.60 21.07 -2.69
N ARG A 486 19.40 22.27 -3.21
CA ARG A 486 19.16 22.56 -4.64
C ARG A 486 20.25 23.48 -5.20
N ASP A 487 20.50 23.34 -6.49
CA ASP A 487 21.55 24.06 -7.21
C ASP A 487 21.08 25.45 -7.72
N ASP A 488 20.31 26.17 -6.90
CA ASP A 488 19.72 27.47 -7.27
C ASP A 488 19.83 28.54 -6.18
N TYR A 489 20.56 28.31 -5.10
CA TYR A 489 20.66 29.22 -3.97
C TYR A 489 21.31 30.56 -4.35
N ALA A 490 22.46 30.52 -5.06
CA ALA A 490 23.21 31.71 -5.47
C ALA A 490 22.35 32.58 -6.41
N GLU A 491 21.76 32.00 -7.42
CA GLU A 491 20.93 32.67 -8.40
C GLU A 491 19.76 33.43 -7.73
N ARG A 492 19.06 32.73 -6.80
CA ARG A 492 17.93 33.32 -6.06
C ARG A 492 18.36 34.50 -5.17
N LEU A 493 19.49 34.40 -4.49
CA LEU A 493 20.01 35.47 -3.65
C LEU A 493 20.47 36.68 -4.47
N LEU A 494 21.22 36.43 -5.55
CA LEU A 494 21.68 37.52 -6.45
C LEU A 494 20.51 38.22 -7.14
N GLU A 495 19.46 37.50 -7.50
CA GLU A 495 18.23 38.09 -8.03
C GLU A 495 17.56 39.02 -7.00
N ARG A 496 17.47 38.60 -5.73
CA ARG A 496 16.92 39.44 -4.65
C ARG A 496 17.77 40.70 -4.44
N LEU A 497 19.09 40.56 -4.37
CA LEU A 497 20.00 41.74 -4.27
C LEU A 497 19.73 42.75 -5.38
N ARG A 498 19.58 42.25 -6.62
CA ARG A 498 19.26 43.08 -7.78
C ARG A 498 17.90 43.77 -7.65
N CYS A 499 16.85 43.00 -7.24
CA CYS A 499 15.50 43.56 -7.07
C CYS A 499 15.43 44.66 -6.01
N TYR A 500 16.23 44.54 -4.95
CA TYR A 500 16.29 45.59 -3.89
C TYR A 500 17.32 46.71 -4.18
N GLY A 501 18.15 46.55 -5.21
CA GLY A 501 19.19 47.51 -5.55
C GLY A 501 20.32 47.58 -4.53
N VAL A 502 20.63 46.45 -3.87
CA VAL A 502 21.70 46.35 -2.87
C VAL A 502 22.95 45.77 -3.53
N PRO A 503 24.10 46.47 -3.43
CA PRO A 503 25.36 45.96 -3.94
C PRO A 503 25.76 44.66 -3.24
N PRO A 504 26.19 43.59 -3.97
CA PRO A 504 26.63 42.31 -3.37
C PRO A 504 27.73 42.49 -2.32
N SER A 505 28.62 43.47 -2.49
CA SER A 505 29.72 43.77 -1.55
C SER A 505 29.27 44.28 -0.16
N LYS A 506 27.98 44.63 0.00
CA LYS A 506 27.38 44.97 1.28
C LYS A 506 26.79 43.79 2.03
N LEU A 507 26.75 42.61 1.40
CA LEU A 507 26.24 41.38 1.99
C LEU A 507 27.36 40.39 2.32
N GLU A 508 27.23 39.73 3.46
CA GLU A 508 28.04 38.61 3.90
C GLU A 508 27.09 37.42 4.15
N ILE A 509 27.42 36.21 3.69
CA ILE A 509 26.67 34.98 3.93
C ILE A 509 27.46 34.13 4.92
N GLU A 510 26.82 33.81 6.02
CA GLU A 510 27.37 32.90 7.06
C GLU A 510 26.86 31.50 6.86
N ILE A 511 27.78 30.52 6.85
CA ILE A 511 27.50 29.10 6.72
C ILE A 511 28.25 28.36 7.82
N THR A 512 27.61 27.33 8.43
CA THR A 512 28.27 26.47 9.40
C THR A 512 29.13 25.40 8.71
N GLU A 513 30.10 24.83 9.44
CA GLU A 513 30.94 23.73 8.94
C GLU A 513 30.14 22.57 8.39
N HIS A 514 28.97 22.25 8.97
CA HIS A 514 28.10 21.16 8.53
C HIS A 514 27.62 21.30 7.08
N VAL A 515 27.50 22.52 6.57
CA VAL A 515 27.14 22.79 5.15
C VAL A 515 28.20 22.21 4.23
N LEU A 516 29.48 22.27 4.61
CA LEU A 516 30.61 21.84 3.80
C LEU A 516 30.76 20.30 3.78
N MET A 517 30.19 19.59 4.77
CA MET A 517 30.27 18.13 4.91
C MET A 517 29.08 17.37 4.33
N ALA A 518 27.99 18.04 4.02
CA ALA A 518 26.76 17.42 3.55
C ALA A 518 26.94 16.79 2.14
N ASN A 519 26.14 15.74 1.85
CA ASN A 519 26.14 14.99 0.56
C ASN A 519 25.89 15.83 -0.71
N GLY A 520 25.90 17.15 -0.61
CA GLY A 520 25.72 18.13 -1.67
C GLY A 520 26.93 19.05 -1.92
N CYS A 521 28.14 18.70 -1.47
CA CYS A 521 29.36 19.56 -1.58
C CYS A 521 29.55 20.24 -2.92
N ARG A 522 29.17 19.60 -4.04
CA ARG A 522 29.27 20.20 -5.37
C ARG A 522 28.37 21.43 -5.55
N TYR A 523 27.13 21.39 -5.07
CA TYR A 523 26.17 22.50 -5.16
C TYR A 523 26.60 23.64 -4.23
N VAL A 524 27.04 23.30 -3.01
CA VAL A 524 27.56 24.29 -2.05
C VAL A 524 28.77 25.01 -2.62
N HIS A 525 29.78 24.28 -3.09
CA HIS A 525 30.98 24.89 -3.68
C HIS A 525 30.64 25.81 -4.86
N ARG A 526 29.78 25.38 -5.76
CA ARG A 526 29.34 26.16 -6.92
C ARG A 526 28.65 27.46 -6.45
N ALA A 527 27.67 27.36 -5.54
CA ALA A 527 26.91 28.48 -5.03
C ALA A 527 27.83 29.54 -4.36
N LEU A 528 28.73 29.07 -3.47
CA LEU A 528 29.67 29.97 -2.79
C LEU A 528 30.66 30.64 -3.77
N ALA A 529 31.18 29.90 -4.76
CA ALA A 529 32.06 30.46 -5.78
C ALA A 529 31.34 31.50 -6.68
N GLU A 530 30.06 31.30 -6.95
CA GLU A 530 29.25 32.25 -7.72
C GLU A 530 28.94 33.52 -6.92
N LEU A 531 28.55 33.38 -5.66
CA LEU A 531 28.33 34.52 -4.74
C LEU A 531 29.60 35.35 -4.55
N LYS A 532 30.74 34.71 -4.33
CA LYS A 532 32.04 35.37 -4.20
C LYS A 532 32.43 36.15 -5.48
N ARG A 533 32.24 35.52 -6.66
CA ARG A 533 32.48 36.23 -7.95
C ARG A 533 31.60 37.46 -8.14
N ALA A 534 30.38 37.43 -7.59
CA ALA A 534 29.48 38.60 -7.59
C ALA A 534 29.87 39.65 -6.57
N GLY A 535 30.80 39.38 -5.64
CA GLY A 535 31.27 40.29 -4.61
C GLY A 535 30.61 40.10 -3.24
N VAL A 536 29.84 39.03 -3.01
CA VAL A 536 29.34 38.67 -1.68
C VAL A 536 30.48 38.07 -0.86
N THR A 537 30.60 38.48 0.40
CA THR A 537 31.57 37.94 1.37
C THR A 537 31.05 36.60 1.92
N ILE A 538 31.91 35.60 2.08
CA ILE A 538 31.56 34.31 2.62
C ILE A 538 32.22 34.11 3.98
N ALA A 539 31.43 33.92 5.02
CA ALA A 539 31.90 33.63 6.38
C ALA A 539 31.61 32.17 6.78
N LEU A 540 32.61 31.55 7.39
CA LEU A 540 32.48 30.22 7.99
C LEU A 540 32.21 30.38 9.48
N ASP A 541 31.06 29.93 9.92
CA ASP A 541 30.54 30.07 11.28
C ASP A 541 30.81 28.82 12.13
N ASP A 542 30.78 28.98 13.47
CA ASP A 542 31.00 27.94 14.49
C ASP A 542 32.35 27.19 14.32
N PHE A 543 33.40 27.86 13.85
CA PHE A 543 34.66 27.22 13.53
C PHE A 543 35.36 26.64 14.78
N GLY A 544 35.69 25.31 14.70
CA GLY A 544 36.40 24.57 15.73
C GLY A 544 35.52 23.66 16.58
N THR A 545 34.19 23.72 16.42
CA THR A 545 33.26 22.86 17.19
C THR A 545 33.00 21.51 16.52
N GLY A 546 33.38 21.36 15.22
CA GLY A 546 33.13 20.19 14.40
C GLY A 546 34.38 19.41 14.00
N TYR A 547 34.23 18.47 13.09
CA TYR A 547 35.31 17.70 12.45
C TYR A 547 36.02 18.54 11.36
N SER A 548 36.40 19.78 11.64
CA SER A 548 37.03 20.65 10.66
C SER A 548 38.33 20.05 10.16
N SER A 549 38.30 19.60 8.91
CA SER A 549 39.51 19.42 8.16
C SER A 549 40.02 20.79 7.70
N LEU A 550 41.24 21.18 8.06
CA LEU A 550 41.90 22.36 7.53
C LEU A 550 41.85 22.45 5.98
N SER A 551 41.56 21.34 5.31
CA SER A 551 41.31 21.26 3.88
C SER A 551 40.11 22.10 3.45
N HIS A 552 39.07 22.24 4.27
CA HIS A 552 37.87 23.03 3.90
C HIS A 552 38.19 24.52 3.72
N LEU A 553 39.03 25.11 4.59
CA LEU A 553 39.48 26.49 4.44
C LEU A 553 40.29 26.75 3.15
N ARG A 554 40.97 25.70 2.63
CA ARG A 554 41.69 25.75 1.35
C ARG A 554 40.77 25.58 0.15
N ASP A 555 39.82 24.63 0.26
CA ASP A 555 39.03 24.13 -0.87
C ASP A 555 37.78 24.99 -1.12
N PHE A 556 37.29 25.70 -0.12
CA PHE A 556 36.12 26.59 -0.24
C PHE A 556 36.52 28.09 -0.26
N PRO A 557 35.78 28.94 -0.96
CA PRO A 557 36.13 30.36 -1.14
C PRO A 557 35.76 31.23 0.08
N VAL A 558 36.25 30.91 1.27
CA VAL A 558 35.97 31.61 2.54
C VAL A 558 36.76 32.90 2.63
N ASP A 559 36.13 33.96 3.13
CA ASP A 559 36.72 35.30 3.38
C ASP A 559 36.87 35.60 4.89
N VAL A 560 35.96 35.04 5.70
CA VAL A 560 35.86 35.30 7.14
C VAL A 560 35.71 33.98 7.88
N VAL A 561 36.38 33.84 9.02
CA VAL A 561 36.20 32.74 9.98
C VAL A 561 35.72 33.32 11.30
N LYS A 562 34.58 32.79 11.80
CA LYS A 562 34.03 33.19 13.11
C LYS A 562 34.47 32.14 14.15
N VAL A 563 35.17 32.58 15.19
CA VAL A 563 35.57 31.74 16.32
C VAL A 563 34.38 31.60 17.25
N ASP A 564 33.92 30.35 17.45
CA ASP A 564 32.70 30.07 18.19
C ASP A 564 32.78 30.58 19.64
N LYS A 565 31.63 31.04 20.12
CA LYS A 565 31.46 31.62 21.47
C LYS A 565 31.93 30.70 22.60
N SER A 566 31.79 29.36 22.45
CA SER A 566 32.19 28.42 23.51
C SER A 566 33.70 28.47 23.83
N PHE A 567 34.53 28.73 22.81
CA PHE A 567 35.96 28.93 22.99
C PHE A 567 36.25 30.31 23.58
N VAL A 568 35.60 31.37 23.05
CA VAL A 568 35.83 32.73 23.53
C VAL A 568 35.42 32.92 24.99
N GLN A 569 34.31 32.32 25.41
CA GLN A 569 33.86 32.39 26.81
C GLN A 569 34.78 31.70 27.79
N GLN A 570 35.50 30.66 27.39
CA GLN A 570 36.37 29.88 28.25
C GLN A 570 37.84 30.38 28.26
N MET A 571 38.27 31.12 27.20
CA MET A 571 39.68 31.48 27.01
C MET A 571 40.30 32.30 28.15
N ALA A 572 39.51 33.09 28.86
CA ALA A 572 40.02 33.87 29.99
C ALA A 572 40.36 33.03 31.22
N GLY A 573 39.72 31.88 31.40
CA GLY A 573 39.91 30.98 32.53
C GLY A 573 40.70 29.69 32.20
N ASP A 574 40.94 29.38 30.92
CA ASP A 574 41.61 28.18 30.45
C ASP A 574 42.72 28.48 29.44
N PRO A 575 44.00 28.32 29.84
CA PRO A 575 45.17 28.59 28.98
C PRO A 575 45.24 27.68 27.74
N GLU A 576 44.69 26.43 27.82
CA GLU A 576 44.65 25.51 26.67
C GLU A 576 43.69 26.04 25.63
N ILE A 577 42.51 26.44 26.05
CA ILE A 577 41.50 27.05 25.17
C ILE A 577 42.04 28.37 24.56
N ALA A 578 42.67 29.23 25.36
CA ALA A 578 43.32 30.44 24.84
C ALA A 578 44.36 30.15 23.74
N SER A 579 45.13 29.06 23.93
CA SER A 579 46.12 28.63 22.94
C SER A 579 45.42 28.13 21.62
N ILE A 580 44.30 27.43 21.74
CA ILE A 580 43.50 26.99 20.57
C ILE A 580 42.95 28.21 19.82
N VAL A 581 42.33 29.16 20.52
CA VAL A 581 41.82 30.41 19.92
C VAL A 581 42.93 31.16 19.19
N THR A 582 44.08 31.32 19.84
CA THR A 582 45.26 31.97 19.24
C THR A 582 45.74 31.23 17.98
N ALA A 583 45.77 29.89 18.01
CA ALA A 583 46.16 29.08 16.83
C ALA A 583 45.20 29.26 15.67
N VAL A 584 43.88 29.31 15.92
CA VAL A 584 42.84 29.54 14.90
C VAL A 584 43.01 30.93 14.30
N ILE A 585 43.19 31.95 15.09
CA ILE A 585 43.39 33.33 14.62
C ILE A 585 44.66 33.42 13.74
N ASN A 586 45.78 32.82 14.20
CA ASN A 586 47.03 32.82 13.46
C ASN A 586 46.91 32.06 12.12
N LEU A 587 46.14 30.96 12.10
CA LEU A 587 45.85 30.20 10.87
C LEU A 587 45.08 31.08 9.89
N ALA A 588 43.99 31.72 10.34
CA ALA A 588 43.18 32.60 9.51
C ALA A 588 44.03 33.73 8.91
N ASN A 589 44.86 34.39 9.75
CA ASN A 589 45.78 35.46 9.31
C ASN A 589 46.79 34.95 8.26
N SER A 590 47.33 33.72 8.46
CA SER A 590 48.30 33.12 7.52
C SER A 590 47.67 32.77 6.17
N LEU A 591 46.37 32.51 6.14
CA LEU A 591 45.61 32.28 4.92
C LEU A 591 45.00 33.56 4.31
N ASN A 592 45.27 34.72 4.93
CA ASN A 592 44.67 35.99 4.55
C ASN A 592 43.12 36.01 4.64
N ILE A 593 42.61 35.29 5.65
CA ILE A 593 41.19 35.19 5.98
C ILE A 593 40.96 36.04 7.24
N GLN A 594 39.91 36.85 7.25
CA GLN A 594 39.57 37.72 8.39
C GLN A 594 39.00 36.85 9.53
N SER A 595 39.42 37.12 10.78
CA SER A 595 38.84 36.43 11.94
C SER A 595 37.86 37.38 12.68
N VAL A 596 36.74 36.78 13.13
CA VAL A 596 35.73 37.44 14.00
C VAL A 596 35.57 36.53 15.25
N ALA A 597 35.69 37.11 16.43
CA ALA A 597 35.44 36.38 17.67
C ALA A 597 34.01 36.60 18.15
N GLU A 598 33.29 35.52 18.42
CA GLU A 598 31.91 35.57 18.89
C GLU A 598 31.78 35.45 20.41
N GLY A 599 30.64 35.91 20.95
CA GLY A 599 30.33 35.77 22.36
C GLY A 599 31.26 36.53 23.29
N VAL A 600 31.81 37.67 22.86
CA VAL A 600 32.60 38.56 23.71
C VAL A 600 31.71 39.21 24.78
N GLU A 601 31.91 38.80 26.06
CA GLU A 601 31.07 39.22 27.19
C GLU A 601 31.83 40.15 28.17
N SER A 602 33.16 40.30 28.02
CA SER A 602 33.97 41.12 28.91
C SER A 602 35.05 41.87 28.16
N GLN A 603 35.56 42.97 28.80
CA GLN A 603 36.71 43.71 28.32
C GLN A 603 37.97 42.83 28.29
N GLU A 604 38.14 41.96 29.29
CA GLU A 604 39.29 41.06 29.36
C GLU A 604 39.36 40.11 28.16
N GLN A 605 38.22 39.55 27.75
CA GLN A 605 38.14 38.71 26.53
C GLN A 605 38.50 39.56 25.27
N ALA A 606 37.96 40.76 25.17
CA ALA A 606 38.26 41.64 24.04
C ALA A 606 39.76 41.98 23.94
N ASP A 607 40.43 42.27 25.06
CA ASP A 607 41.86 42.56 25.15
C ASP A 607 42.72 41.33 24.78
N LEU A 608 42.37 40.16 25.29
CA LEU A 608 43.04 38.89 24.94
C LEU A 608 42.93 38.54 23.46
N LEU A 609 41.74 38.68 22.88
CA LEU A 609 41.51 38.48 21.45
C LEU A 609 42.30 39.44 20.59
N PHE A 610 42.29 40.71 20.95
CA PHE A 610 43.09 41.74 20.25
C PHE A 610 44.61 41.45 20.34
N ALA A 611 45.10 41.06 21.51
CA ALA A 611 46.49 40.66 21.71
C ALA A 611 46.87 39.41 20.90
N SER A 612 45.92 38.50 20.67
CA SER A 612 46.07 37.28 19.83
C SER A 612 46.02 37.60 18.33
N GLY A 613 45.76 38.86 17.92
CA GLY A 613 45.71 39.30 16.54
C GLY A 613 44.33 39.19 15.89
N CYS A 614 43.25 39.00 16.65
CA CYS A 614 41.87 39.08 16.17
C CYS A 614 41.48 40.54 16.04
N SER A 615 41.02 40.92 14.85
CA SER A 615 40.66 42.31 14.58
C SER A 615 39.20 42.66 14.87
N LEU A 616 38.29 41.71 14.75
CA LEU A 616 36.86 41.93 14.93
C LEU A 616 36.29 41.06 16.06
N GLY A 617 35.32 41.61 16.76
CA GLY A 617 34.57 40.87 17.79
C GLY A 617 33.07 41.16 17.69
N GLN A 618 32.30 40.25 18.24
CA GLN A 618 30.85 40.32 18.38
C GLN A 618 30.46 39.70 19.72
N GLY A 619 29.50 40.29 20.42
CA GLY A 619 29.06 39.75 21.72
C GLY A 619 28.31 40.81 22.52
N PHE A 620 27.75 40.42 23.66
CA PHE A 620 26.91 41.30 24.48
C PHE A 620 27.70 42.47 25.07
N TYR A 621 28.98 42.29 25.39
CA TYR A 621 29.84 43.38 25.80
C TYR A 621 30.01 44.44 24.73
N LEU A 622 30.09 44.04 23.45
CA LEU A 622 30.23 44.92 22.30
C LEU A 622 28.91 45.49 21.81
N GLY A 623 27.79 44.83 22.09
CA GLY A 623 26.44 45.28 21.81
C GLY A 623 25.44 44.12 21.66
N GLU A 624 24.28 44.33 22.28
CA GLU A 624 23.16 43.34 22.17
C GLU A 624 22.47 43.44 20.81
N PRO A 625 21.86 42.34 20.31
CA PRO A 625 21.02 42.41 19.12
C PRO A 625 19.83 43.34 19.33
N GLY A 626 19.52 44.19 18.32
CA GLY A 626 18.39 45.10 18.37
C GLY A 626 17.71 45.27 17.02
N PRO A 627 16.49 45.83 16.95
CA PRO A 627 15.82 46.15 15.70
C PRO A 627 16.60 47.21 14.91
N ALA A 628 16.23 47.41 13.63
CA ALA A 628 16.98 48.23 12.66
C ALA A 628 17.26 49.68 13.11
N ASP A 629 16.32 50.32 13.77
CA ASP A 629 16.42 51.67 14.27
C ASP A 629 17.46 51.79 15.41
N ILE A 630 17.48 50.82 16.35
CA ILE A 630 18.46 50.76 17.44
C ILE A 630 19.85 50.44 16.89
N ALA A 631 19.95 49.56 15.92
CA ALA A 631 21.23 49.21 15.30
C ALA A 631 21.91 50.41 14.66
N ILE A 632 21.15 51.19 13.87
CA ILE A 632 21.67 52.40 13.22
C ILE A 632 22.03 53.49 14.23
N ALA A 633 21.23 53.70 15.29
CA ALA A 633 21.57 54.68 16.34
C ALA A 633 22.94 54.42 16.98
N ARG A 634 23.36 53.18 17.10
CA ARG A 634 24.69 52.76 17.66
C ARG A 634 25.87 53.22 16.79
N LEU A 635 25.70 53.32 15.46
CA LEU A 635 26.76 53.85 14.58
C LEU A 635 27.11 55.29 14.93
N PHE A 636 26.12 56.10 15.33
CA PHE A 636 26.33 57.53 15.64
C PHE A 636 26.79 57.75 17.08
N THR A 637 26.38 56.91 18.04
CA THR A 637 26.75 57.09 19.45
C THR A 637 28.19 56.65 19.77
N ARG A 638 28.73 55.66 19.05
CA ARG A 638 30.13 55.20 19.23
C ARG A 638 31.16 55.99 18.42
N ALA A 639 30.74 56.75 17.42
CA ALA A 639 31.63 57.67 16.69
C ALA A 639 31.92 58.96 17.47
N ALA A 640 31.20 59.23 18.56
CA ALA A 640 31.32 60.42 19.39
C ALA A 640 32.07 60.18 20.71
N ALA A 641 32.48 58.97 21.04
CA ALA A 641 33.27 58.60 22.21
C ALA A 641 34.69 58.16 21.79
#